data_b425fdb6862eb3cff1258e34fd5b13e4
#
_entry.id   b425fdb6862eb3cff1258e34fd5b13e4
#
_cell.length_a   1.000
_cell.length_b   1.000
_cell.length_c   1.000
_cell.angle_alpha   90.00
_cell.angle_beta   90.00
_cell.angle_gamma   90.00
#
_symmetry.space_group_name_H-M   'P 1'
#
loop_
_entity.id
_entity.type
_entity.pdbx_description
1 polymer ?
#
loop_
_entity_poly.entity_id
_entity_poly.type
_entity_poly.pdbx_seq_one_letter_code
_entity_poly.pdbx_strand_id
1 'polypeptide(L)'
;MKNPFENAMAQLDKANKLAKFGDEFIARLRQPDRDIRISIPVKMDDGSLKIFEGYRVEYNNALGPYKGGIRYHHDTEINEVKALAFWMAIKCAVAGIPMGGGKGGITVDPGKLSKGELERLSRGWVQKLSDILGPHKDVPAPDVNTTPEIMAWMNDEFMKITGEKTGATFTGKPLDGRLPAGRPGSEGRGTATA
;
A
#
# COMPACT_ATOMS: atom_id res chain seq x y z
N MET A 1 -2.36 -17.28 16.15
CA MET A 1 -3.32 -16.22 15.75
C MET A 1 -4.08 -16.71 14.52
N LYS A 2 -5.38 -16.36 14.38
CA LYS A 2 -6.12 -16.68 13.13
C LYS A 2 -5.53 -15.88 11.99
N ASN A 3 -5.40 -16.51 10.82
CA ASN A 3 -4.89 -15.87 9.61
C ASN A 3 -5.78 -14.66 9.21
N PRO A 4 -5.24 -13.42 9.14
CA PRO A 4 -6.03 -12.24 8.82
C PRO A 4 -6.76 -12.33 7.48
N PHE A 5 -6.15 -12.96 6.49
CA PHE A 5 -6.76 -13.14 5.18
C PHE A 5 -7.94 -14.12 5.21
N GLU A 6 -7.82 -15.23 5.96
CA GLU A 6 -8.94 -16.15 6.17
C GLU A 6 -10.12 -15.47 6.87
N ASN A 7 -9.84 -14.58 7.84
CA ASN A 7 -10.89 -13.81 8.49
C ASN A 7 -11.62 -12.87 7.51
N ALA A 8 -10.87 -12.21 6.61
CA ALA A 8 -11.46 -11.36 5.56
C ALA A 8 -12.33 -12.18 4.61
N MET A 9 -11.87 -13.36 4.21
CA MET A 9 -12.65 -14.27 3.35
C MET A 9 -13.90 -14.81 4.05
N ALA A 10 -13.84 -15.08 5.34
CA ALA A 10 -15.01 -15.47 6.11
C ALA A 10 -16.09 -14.37 6.18
N GLN A 11 -15.67 -13.09 6.16
CA GLN A 11 -16.61 -11.97 6.08
C GLN A 11 -17.24 -11.84 4.68
N LEU A 12 -16.46 -12.07 3.62
CA LEU A 12 -16.99 -12.16 2.26
C LEU A 12 -18.05 -13.25 2.15
N ASP A 13 -17.80 -14.44 2.75
CA ASP A 13 -18.77 -15.54 2.76
C ASP A 13 -20.07 -15.18 3.50
N LYS A 14 -19.97 -14.48 4.63
CA LYS A 14 -21.16 -13.98 5.33
C LYS A 14 -21.96 -13.00 4.46
N ALA A 15 -21.29 -12.07 3.80
CA ALA A 15 -21.93 -11.11 2.91
C ALA A 15 -22.62 -11.83 1.73
N ASN A 16 -21.95 -12.84 1.14
CA ASN A 16 -22.51 -13.60 0.02
C ASN A 16 -23.76 -14.39 0.42
N LYS A 17 -23.82 -14.96 1.64
CA LYS A 17 -25.02 -15.65 2.14
C LYS A 17 -26.25 -14.75 2.16
N LEU A 18 -26.06 -13.44 2.37
CA LEU A 18 -27.15 -12.46 2.43
C LEU A 18 -27.50 -11.93 1.04
N ALA A 19 -26.48 -11.52 0.26
CA ALA A 19 -26.67 -10.83 -1.00
C ALA A 19 -26.79 -11.78 -2.21
N LYS A 20 -26.39 -13.05 -2.08
CA LYS A 20 -26.46 -14.09 -3.11
C LYS A 20 -25.81 -13.65 -4.42
N PHE A 21 -24.59 -13.13 -4.34
CA PHE A 21 -23.77 -12.82 -5.53
C PHE A 21 -23.48 -14.10 -6.33
N GLY A 22 -23.27 -13.96 -7.63
CA GLY A 22 -22.89 -15.10 -8.46
C GLY A 22 -21.54 -15.72 -8.06
N ASP A 23 -21.39 -17.03 -8.23
CA ASP A 23 -20.19 -17.78 -7.82
C ASP A 23 -18.91 -17.26 -8.49
N GLU A 24 -18.98 -16.86 -9.76
CA GLU A 24 -17.84 -16.29 -10.48
C GLU A 24 -17.35 -14.98 -9.85
N PHE A 25 -18.28 -14.10 -9.45
CA PHE A 25 -17.95 -12.84 -8.80
C PHE A 25 -17.23 -13.08 -7.45
N ILE A 26 -17.76 -14.02 -6.66
CA ILE A 26 -17.13 -14.38 -5.38
C ILE A 26 -15.77 -15.04 -5.59
N ALA A 27 -15.63 -15.93 -6.58
CA ALA A 27 -14.35 -16.56 -6.87
C ALA A 27 -13.25 -15.52 -7.20
N ARG A 28 -13.58 -14.48 -7.98
CA ARG A 28 -12.66 -13.39 -8.29
C ARG A 28 -12.28 -12.56 -7.08
N LEU A 29 -13.21 -12.34 -6.14
CA LEU A 29 -12.92 -11.58 -4.92
C LEU A 29 -12.14 -12.37 -3.87
N ARG A 30 -11.98 -13.69 -4.03
CA ARG A 30 -11.22 -14.51 -3.07
C ARG A 30 -9.71 -14.43 -3.21
N GLN A 31 -9.22 -13.92 -4.33
CA GLN A 31 -7.79 -13.86 -4.61
C GLN A 31 -7.40 -12.45 -5.07
N PRO A 32 -6.23 -11.95 -4.67
CA PRO A 32 -5.66 -10.76 -5.27
C PRO A 32 -5.25 -11.04 -6.73
N ASP A 33 -5.24 -9.98 -7.54
CA ASP A 33 -4.69 -10.05 -8.90
C ASP A 33 -3.19 -10.38 -8.86
N ARG A 34 -2.46 -9.81 -7.87
CA ARG A 34 -1.03 -10.11 -7.63
C ARG A 34 -0.67 -9.93 -6.15
N ASP A 35 0.19 -10.80 -5.64
CA ASP A 35 0.94 -10.61 -4.40
C ASP A 35 2.44 -10.71 -4.67
N ILE A 36 3.17 -9.72 -4.22
CA ILE A 36 4.59 -9.55 -4.52
C ILE A 36 5.35 -9.45 -3.20
N ARG A 37 6.37 -10.29 -3.07
CA ARG A 37 7.34 -10.28 -1.97
C ARG A 37 8.69 -9.86 -2.51
N ILE A 38 9.34 -8.93 -1.85
CA ILE A 38 10.63 -8.37 -2.24
C ILE A 38 11.63 -8.43 -1.11
N SER A 39 12.90 -8.56 -1.45
CA SER A 39 14.04 -8.41 -0.54
C SER A 39 14.70 -7.05 -0.79
N ILE A 40 14.84 -6.26 0.27
CA ILE A 40 15.38 -4.89 0.22
C ILE A 40 16.72 -4.87 0.97
N PRO A 41 17.86 -4.90 0.27
CA PRO A 41 19.15 -4.73 0.91
C PRO A 41 19.39 -3.26 1.28
N VAL A 42 19.74 -3.03 2.53
CA VAL A 42 20.03 -1.69 3.07
C VAL A 42 21.42 -1.69 3.71
N LYS A 43 22.29 -0.77 3.28
CA LYS A 43 23.54 -0.49 3.97
C LYS A 43 23.24 0.31 5.23
N MET A 44 23.56 -0.27 6.38
CA MET A 44 23.34 0.34 7.69
C MET A 44 24.42 1.41 7.99
N ASP A 45 24.19 2.24 9.00
CA ASP A 45 25.12 3.34 9.34
C ASP A 45 26.45 2.80 9.91
N ASP A 46 26.42 1.61 10.49
CA ASP A 46 27.65 0.89 10.94
C ASP A 46 28.42 0.20 9.80
N GLY A 47 27.96 0.33 8.54
CA GLY A 47 28.57 -0.26 7.36
C GLY A 47 28.11 -1.70 7.06
N SER A 48 27.34 -2.34 7.94
CA SER A 48 26.80 -3.67 7.69
C SER A 48 25.70 -3.65 6.61
N LEU A 49 25.42 -4.82 6.04
CA LEU A 49 24.29 -5.01 5.12
C LEU A 49 23.17 -5.73 5.85
N LYS A 50 21.98 -5.12 5.88
CA LYS A 50 20.77 -5.75 6.39
C LYS A 50 19.75 -5.92 5.27
N ILE A 51 19.08 -7.07 5.22
CA ILE A 51 18.04 -7.36 4.23
C ILE A 51 16.69 -7.31 4.93
N PHE A 52 15.81 -6.45 4.43
CA PHE A 52 14.43 -6.33 4.90
C PHE A 52 13.48 -6.99 3.92
N GLU A 53 12.40 -7.52 4.45
CA GLU A 53 11.32 -8.09 3.65
C GLU A 53 10.23 -7.06 3.43
N GLY A 54 9.83 -6.88 2.17
CA GLY A 54 8.77 -5.98 1.78
C GLY A 54 7.70 -6.67 0.94
N TYR A 55 6.53 -6.04 0.86
CA TYR A 55 5.35 -6.56 0.18
C TYR A 55 4.63 -5.49 -0.61
N ARG A 56 4.00 -5.89 -1.72
CA ARG A 56 2.92 -5.17 -2.37
C ARG A 56 1.88 -6.18 -2.84
N VAL A 57 0.63 -5.93 -2.48
CA VAL A 57 -0.52 -6.70 -2.95
C VAL A 57 -1.41 -5.77 -3.77
N GLU A 58 -1.64 -6.14 -5.01
CA GLU A 58 -2.59 -5.55 -5.93
C GLU A 58 -3.81 -6.46 -5.95
N TYR A 59 -4.89 -6.03 -5.26
CA TYR A 59 -6.01 -6.93 -4.98
C TYR A 59 -7.01 -7.00 -6.12
N ASN A 60 -7.51 -5.84 -6.56
CA ASN A 60 -8.50 -5.75 -7.63
C ASN A 60 -8.52 -4.33 -8.19
N ASN A 61 -8.53 -4.20 -9.51
CA ASN A 61 -8.51 -2.92 -10.23
C ASN A 61 -9.77 -2.66 -11.08
N ALA A 62 -10.87 -3.37 -10.83
CA ALA A 62 -12.10 -3.21 -11.60
C ALA A 62 -12.69 -1.79 -11.58
N LEU A 63 -12.42 -1.02 -10.52
CA LEU A 63 -12.86 0.37 -10.38
C LEU A 63 -11.80 1.41 -10.80
N GLY A 64 -10.56 1.00 -11.02
CA GLY A 64 -9.45 1.89 -11.38
C GLY A 64 -8.12 1.43 -10.81
N PRO A 65 -7.08 2.28 -10.86
CA PRO A 65 -5.74 1.96 -10.35
C PRO A 65 -5.76 1.41 -8.93
N TYR A 66 -4.88 0.45 -8.62
CA TYR A 66 -4.75 -0.05 -7.25
C TYR A 66 -4.40 1.10 -6.30
N LYS A 67 -5.00 1.13 -5.11
CA LYS A 67 -4.81 2.19 -4.13
C LYS A 67 -4.68 1.62 -2.74
N GLY A 68 -3.63 2.01 -2.01
CA GLY A 68 -3.49 1.63 -0.60
C GLY A 68 -2.17 2.01 0.03
N GLY A 69 -2.17 2.08 1.36
CA GLY A 69 -1.04 2.51 2.17
C GLY A 69 0.10 1.50 2.21
N ILE A 70 1.27 1.98 2.62
CA ILE A 70 2.45 1.17 2.91
C ILE A 70 2.67 1.20 4.43
N ARG A 71 2.62 0.04 5.07
CA ARG A 71 2.77 -0.12 6.53
C ARG A 71 4.19 -0.53 6.89
N TYR A 72 4.77 0.10 7.90
CA TYR A 72 6.02 -0.31 8.53
C TYR A 72 5.72 -0.86 9.92
N HIS A 73 5.82 -2.18 10.08
CA HIS A 73 5.61 -2.83 11.36
C HIS A 73 6.40 -4.15 11.45
N HIS A 74 6.88 -4.49 12.63
CA HIS A 74 7.69 -5.70 12.81
C HIS A 74 6.92 -7.02 12.58
N ASP A 75 5.59 -7.00 12.72
CA ASP A 75 4.72 -8.15 12.47
C ASP A 75 4.09 -8.14 11.06
N THR A 76 4.44 -7.19 10.21
CA THR A 76 3.89 -7.14 8.85
C THR A 76 4.26 -8.41 8.09
N GLU A 77 3.23 -9.10 7.59
CA GLU A 77 3.36 -10.35 6.82
C GLU A 77 2.34 -10.39 5.66
N ILE A 78 2.54 -11.29 4.71
CA ILE A 78 1.80 -11.29 3.43
C ILE A 78 0.28 -11.47 3.59
N ASN A 79 -0.20 -12.30 4.55
CA ASN A 79 -1.63 -12.51 4.74
C ASN A 79 -2.32 -11.30 5.38
N GLU A 80 -1.60 -10.56 6.24
CA GLU A 80 -2.08 -9.26 6.73
C GLU A 80 -2.21 -8.27 5.56
N VAL A 81 -1.17 -8.17 4.71
CA VAL A 81 -1.18 -7.26 3.57
C VAL A 81 -2.29 -7.63 2.57
N LYS A 82 -2.54 -8.93 2.32
CA LYS A 82 -3.68 -9.40 1.50
C LYS A 82 -5.03 -8.98 2.08
N ALA A 83 -5.24 -9.19 3.37
CA ALA A 83 -6.47 -8.79 4.04
C ALA A 83 -6.72 -7.29 3.92
N LEU A 84 -5.68 -6.49 4.18
CA LEU A 84 -5.77 -5.03 4.08
C LEU A 84 -5.98 -4.54 2.65
N ALA A 85 -5.39 -5.19 1.65
CA ALA A 85 -5.61 -4.87 0.24
C ALA A 85 -7.05 -5.19 -0.20
N PHE A 86 -7.62 -6.32 0.26
CA PHE A 86 -9.03 -6.64 0.08
C PHE A 86 -9.92 -5.54 0.67
N TRP A 87 -9.67 -5.14 1.93
CA TRP A 87 -10.44 -4.07 2.57
C TRP A 87 -10.31 -2.73 1.84
N MET A 88 -9.15 -2.44 1.25
CA MET A 88 -9.00 -1.23 0.43
C MET A 88 -9.88 -1.28 -0.82
N ALA A 89 -10.00 -2.41 -1.51
CA ALA A 89 -10.91 -2.55 -2.65
C ALA A 89 -12.37 -2.28 -2.24
N ILE A 90 -12.79 -2.89 -1.12
CA ILE A 90 -14.16 -2.67 -0.60
C ILE A 90 -14.37 -1.20 -0.18
N LYS A 91 -13.41 -0.59 0.52
CA LYS A 91 -13.51 0.82 0.95
C LYS A 91 -13.62 1.78 -0.23
N CYS A 92 -12.82 1.57 -1.27
CA CYS A 92 -12.89 2.39 -2.49
C CYS A 92 -14.27 2.26 -3.16
N ALA A 93 -14.79 1.03 -3.26
CA ALA A 93 -16.11 0.77 -3.82
C ALA A 93 -17.23 1.44 -3.02
N VAL A 94 -17.23 1.31 -1.70
CA VAL A 94 -18.22 1.93 -0.81
C VAL A 94 -18.16 3.46 -0.86
N ALA A 95 -16.95 4.03 -0.94
CA ALA A 95 -16.75 5.47 -1.06
C ALA A 95 -17.05 6.01 -2.46
N GLY A 96 -17.34 5.16 -3.44
CA GLY A 96 -17.64 5.57 -4.82
C GLY A 96 -16.47 6.23 -5.54
N ILE A 97 -15.23 5.93 -5.14
CA ILE A 97 -14.05 6.51 -5.79
C ILE A 97 -13.52 5.57 -6.88
N PRO A 98 -13.02 6.11 -8.02
CA PRO A 98 -12.56 5.32 -9.16
C PRO A 98 -11.15 4.76 -8.92
N MET A 99 -11.01 3.97 -7.86
CA MET A 99 -9.77 3.32 -7.45
C MET A 99 -10.03 1.88 -7.05
N GLY A 100 -9.07 1.03 -7.33
CA GLY A 100 -9.03 -0.34 -6.88
C GLY A 100 -8.45 -0.51 -5.48
N GLY A 101 -8.17 -1.76 -5.10
CA GLY A 101 -7.55 -2.09 -3.82
C GLY A 101 -6.11 -2.52 -3.95
N GLY A 102 -5.23 -1.90 -3.17
CA GLY A 102 -3.84 -2.31 -3.02
C GLY A 102 -3.36 -2.10 -1.58
N LYS A 103 -2.28 -2.76 -1.22
CA LYS A 103 -1.61 -2.57 0.08
C LYS A 103 -0.14 -2.92 -0.02
N GLY A 104 0.68 -2.16 0.68
CA GLY A 104 2.11 -2.46 0.84
C GLY A 104 2.51 -2.59 2.29
N GLY A 105 3.71 -3.08 2.52
CA GLY A 105 4.30 -3.13 3.84
C GLY A 105 5.77 -3.52 3.82
N ILE A 106 6.44 -3.25 4.92
CA ILE A 106 7.80 -3.74 5.20
C ILE A 106 7.81 -4.30 6.62
N THR A 107 8.38 -5.50 6.77
CA THR A 107 8.62 -6.10 8.09
C THR A 107 9.79 -5.38 8.75
N VAL A 108 9.51 -4.37 9.55
CA VAL A 108 10.50 -3.50 10.18
C VAL A 108 9.94 -2.81 11.43
N ASP A 109 10.79 -2.62 12.43
CA ASP A 109 10.54 -1.67 13.51
C ASP A 109 11.26 -0.35 13.16
N PRO A 110 10.53 0.67 12.67
CA PRO A 110 11.15 1.92 12.22
C PRO A 110 11.80 2.71 13.36
N GLY A 111 11.39 2.49 14.62
CA GLY A 111 12.01 3.10 15.78
C GLY A 111 13.45 2.64 16.06
N LYS A 112 13.86 1.52 15.43
CA LYS A 112 15.22 0.98 15.53
C LYS A 112 16.14 1.40 14.40
N LEU A 113 15.67 2.24 13.48
CA LEU A 113 16.43 2.74 12.36
C LEU A 113 16.74 4.22 12.52
N SER A 114 17.92 4.63 12.06
CA SER A 114 18.21 6.04 11.87
C SER A 114 17.37 6.62 10.74
N LYS A 115 17.26 7.94 10.67
CA LYS A 115 16.58 8.62 9.57
C LYS A 115 17.17 8.25 8.20
N GLY A 116 18.50 8.16 8.11
CA GLY A 116 19.20 7.78 6.88
C GLY A 116 18.94 6.34 6.48
N GLU A 117 18.91 5.42 7.44
CA GLU A 117 18.55 4.02 7.20
C GLU A 117 17.11 3.86 6.73
N LEU A 118 16.19 4.60 7.36
CA LEU A 118 14.77 4.61 6.98
C LEU A 118 14.55 5.17 5.57
N GLU A 119 15.30 6.22 5.19
CA GLU A 119 15.27 6.75 3.83
C GLU A 119 15.78 5.72 2.81
N ARG A 120 16.94 5.09 3.08
CA ARG A 120 17.49 4.05 2.20
C ARG A 120 16.54 2.87 2.03
N LEU A 121 15.90 2.43 3.12
CA LEU A 121 14.89 1.37 3.10
C LEU A 121 13.70 1.75 2.23
N SER A 122 13.17 2.95 2.39
CA SER A 122 12.01 3.45 1.67
C SER A 122 12.28 3.60 0.17
N ARG A 123 13.43 4.13 -0.19
CA ARG A 123 13.89 4.20 -1.59
C ARG A 123 14.11 2.80 -2.18
N GLY A 124 14.69 1.87 -1.41
CA GLY A 124 14.90 0.48 -1.83
C GLY A 124 13.59 -0.25 -2.13
N TRP A 125 12.51 0.03 -1.40
CA TRP A 125 11.19 -0.51 -1.70
C TRP A 125 10.69 -0.04 -3.08
N VAL A 126 10.87 1.23 -3.39
CA VAL A 126 10.48 1.80 -4.70
C VAL A 126 11.33 1.22 -5.83
N GLN A 127 12.64 1.07 -5.64
CA GLN A 127 13.54 0.48 -6.63
C GLN A 127 13.11 -0.93 -7.06
N LYS A 128 12.53 -1.70 -6.13
CA LYS A 128 12.06 -3.07 -6.39
C LYS A 128 10.68 -3.15 -7.05
N LEU A 129 9.89 -2.08 -7.02
CA LEU A 129 8.50 -2.09 -7.45
C LEU A 129 8.15 -1.00 -8.48
N SER A 130 9.14 -0.22 -8.93
CA SER A 130 8.90 0.93 -9.82
C SER A 130 8.20 0.60 -11.14
N ASP A 131 8.34 -0.63 -11.63
CA ASP A 131 7.73 -1.11 -12.88
C ASP A 131 6.20 -1.30 -12.78
N ILE A 132 5.70 -1.59 -11.58
CA ILE A 132 4.27 -1.79 -11.34
C ILE A 132 3.57 -0.54 -10.81
N LEU A 133 4.31 0.40 -10.21
CA LEU A 133 3.75 1.64 -9.66
C LEU A 133 3.43 2.66 -10.77
N GLY A 134 2.55 3.60 -10.48
CA GLY A 134 2.23 4.71 -11.37
C GLY A 134 0.84 5.29 -11.15
N PRO A 135 0.58 6.52 -11.62
CA PRO A 135 -0.68 7.22 -11.33
C PRO A 135 -1.91 6.55 -11.94
N HIS A 136 -1.71 5.71 -12.97
CA HIS A 136 -2.77 4.95 -13.66
C HIS A 136 -2.63 3.43 -13.47
N LYS A 137 -1.72 2.99 -12.59
CA LYS A 137 -1.47 1.57 -12.32
C LYS A 137 -1.71 1.26 -10.85
N ASP A 138 -0.81 1.73 -9.99
CA ASP A 138 -0.82 1.50 -8.56
C ASP A 138 -0.32 2.72 -7.80
N VAL A 139 -1.13 3.25 -6.89
CA VAL A 139 -0.96 4.53 -6.20
C VAL A 139 -0.80 4.29 -4.70
N PRO A 140 0.45 4.23 -4.20
CA PRO A 140 0.73 4.11 -2.78
C PRO A 140 0.31 5.34 -1.96
N ALA A 141 0.14 5.12 -0.66
CA ALA A 141 -0.24 6.13 0.33
C ALA A 141 0.48 5.87 1.66
N PRO A 142 0.48 6.82 2.61
CA PRO A 142 0.93 6.55 3.97
C PRO A 142 -0.03 5.60 4.70
N ASP A 143 0.49 4.89 5.70
CA ASP A 143 -0.24 4.03 6.62
C ASP A 143 0.49 4.01 7.98
N VAL A 144 0.35 2.96 8.78
CA VAL A 144 1.01 2.84 10.09
C VAL A 144 2.53 3.02 9.96
N ASN A 145 3.09 3.93 10.75
CA ASN A 145 4.51 4.26 10.83
C ASN A 145 5.15 4.75 9.52
N THR A 146 4.36 5.21 8.56
CA THR A 146 4.86 5.94 7.40
C THR A 146 4.36 7.38 7.43
N THR A 147 5.21 8.30 7.03
CA THR A 147 5.01 9.74 7.18
C THR A 147 4.97 10.44 5.81
N PRO A 148 4.50 11.70 5.73
CA PRO A 148 4.61 12.49 4.53
C PRO A 148 6.05 12.61 3.98
N GLU A 149 7.05 12.64 4.88
CA GLU A 149 8.46 12.68 4.50
C GLU A 149 8.89 11.38 3.79
N ILE A 150 8.47 10.22 4.31
CA ILE A 150 8.71 8.92 3.68
C ILE A 150 8.07 8.87 2.29
N MET A 151 6.84 9.38 2.15
CA MET A 151 6.17 9.46 0.85
C MET A 151 6.92 10.39 -0.12
N ALA A 152 7.55 11.45 0.37
CA ALA A 152 8.38 12.33 -0.44
C ALA A 152 9.65 11.62 -0.95
N TRP A 153 10.36 10.88 -0.10
CA TRP A 153 11.52 10.08 -0.52
C TRP A 153 11.17 9.02 -1.55
N MET A 154 10.04 8.32 -1.34
CA MET A 154 9.55 7.32 -2.28
C MET A 154 9.18 7.93 -3.63
N ASN A 155 8.49 9.07 -3.62
CA ASN A 155 8.12 9.77 -4.84
C ASN A 155 9.34 10.30 -5.61
N ASP A 156 10.30 10.88 -4.90
CA ASP A 156 11.57 11.35 -5.48
C ASP A 156 12.33 10.20 -6.16
N GLU A 157 12.42 9.05 -5.49
CA GLU A 157 13.08 7.87 -6.07
C GLU A 157 12.34 7.35 -7.30
N PHE A 158 11.01 7.29 -7.24
CA PHE A 158 10.19 6.86 -8.38
C PHE A 158 10.38 7.78 -9.60
N MET A 159 10.36 9.10 -9.37
CA MET A 159 10.57 10.08 -10.43
C MET A 159 11.97 9.96 -11.06
N LYS A 160 13.00 9.69 -10.26
CA LYS A 160 14.38 9.46 -10.74
C LYS A 160 14.47 8.22 -11.63
N ILE A 161 13.81 7.13 -11.25
CA ILE A 161 13.86 5.86 -11.99
C ILE A 161 13.06 5.94 -13.29
N THR A 162 11.84 6.49 -13.23
CA THR A 162 10.87 6.42 -14.33
C THR A 162 10.84 7.64 -15.22
N GLY A 163 11.40 8.76 -14.78
CA GLY A 163 11.27 10.05 -15.47
C GLY A 163 9.89 10.70 -15.34
N GLU A 164 8.98 10.14 -14.52
CA GLU A 164 7.66 10.68 -14.23
C GLU A 164 7.80 12.06 -13.56
N LYS A 165 7.02 13.07 -14.01
CA LYS A 165 7.19 14.47 -13.57
C LYS A 165 6.01 15.03 -12.78
N THR A 166 4.88 14.34 -12.76
CA THR A 166 3.65 14.86 -12.13
C THR A 166 3.66 14.68 -10.60
N GLY A 167 4.44 13.72 -10.12
CA GLY A 167 4.41 13.32 -8.72
C GLY A 167 3.07 12.71 -8.26
N ALA A 168 2.21 12.29 -9.19
CA ALA A 168 0.87 11.80 -8.88
C ALA A 168 0.84 10.37 -8.33
N THR A 169 1.97 9.62 -8.42
CA THR A 169 2.04 8.21 -8.02
C THR A 169 1.89 8.00 -6.52
N PHE A 170 2.50 8.85 -5.69
CA PHE A 170 2.43 8.73 -4.23
C PHE A 170 1.55 9.83 -3.64
N THR A 171 0.55 9.46 -2.83
CA THR A 171 -0.30 10.40 -2.10
C THR A 171 0.24 10.67 -0.68
N GLY A 172 -0.27 11.71 -0.01
CA GLY A 172 0.12 12.01 1.38
C GLY A 172 1.50 12.63 1.56
N LYS A 173 2.14 13.15 0.50
CA LYS A 173 3.39 13.91 0.57
C LYS A 173 3.19 15.28 1.24
N PRO A 174 4.27 15.93 1.73
CA PRO A 174 4.20 17.30 2.24
C PRO A 174 3.60 18.28 1.21
N LEU A 175 2.88 19.27 1.71
CA LEU A 175 2.28 20.34 0.89
C LEU A 175 3.32 21.44 0.64
N ASP A 176 4.27 21.23 -0.22
CA ASP A 176 5.32 22.20 -0.59
C ASP A 176 4.96 23.08 -1.80
N GLY A 177 3.69 23.20 -2.13
CA GLY A 177 3.17 24.06 -3.19
C GLY A 177 3.23 23.45 -4.61
N ARG A 178 3.72 22.24 -4.78
CA ARG A 178 3.81 21.57 -6.08
C ARG A 178 2.75 20.51 -6.35
N LEU A 179 1.83 20.30 -5.42
CA LEU A 179 0.82 19.25 -5.48
C LEU A 179 -0.58 19.78 -5.13
N PRO A 180 -1.65 19.24 -5.75
CA PRO A 180 -3.02 19.54 -5.33
C PRO A 180 -3.15 19.26 -3.83
N ALA A 181 -3.66 20.23 -3.09
CA ALA A 181 -3.80 20.18 -1.65
C ALA A 181 -4.77 19.08 -1.18
N GLY A 182 -4.26 17.88 -0.94
CA GLY A 182 -4.90 16.94 -0.03
C GLY A 182 -4.64 17.43 1.39
N ARG A 183 -5.68 17.81 2.12
CA ARG A 183 -5.50 18.30 3.50
C ARG A 183 -4.95 17.20 4.39
N PRO A 184 -3.98 17.50 5.30
CA PRO A 184 -3.67 16.61 6.41
C PRO A 184 -4.97 16.24 7.15
N GLY A 185 -5.24 14.95 7.35
CA GLY A 185 -6.47 14.47 8.00
C GLY A 185 -7.63 14.10 7.08
N SER A 186 -7.46 14.09 5.75
CA SER A 186 -8.49 13.59 4.84
C SER A 186 -8.71 12.06 4.93
N GLU A 187 -7.79 11.35 5.54
CA GLU A 187 -7.85 9.88 5.71
C GLU A 187 -8.98 9.43 6.65
N GLY A 188 -9.46 10.30 7.54
CA GLY A 188 -10.55 10.01 8.47
C GLY A 188 -11.95 10.46 8.02
N ARG A 189 -12.08 11.22 6.94
CA ARG A 189 -13.38 11.79 6.55
C ARG A 189 -14.30 10.84 5.79
N GLY A 190 -13.76 9.82 5.13
CA GLY A 190 -14.56 8.84 4.40
C GLY A 190 -15.30 7.84 5.29
N THR A 191 -14.94 7.74 6.57
CA THR A 191 -15.59 6.83 7.53
C THR A 191 -16.66 7.49 8.39
N ALA A 192 -16.80 8.82 8.35
CA ALA A 192 -17.74 9.56 9.18
C ALA A 192 -19.10 9.81 8.49
N THR A 193 -19.29 9.41 7.24
CA THR A 193 -20.50 9.62 6.43
C THR A 193 -21.11 8.35 5.85
N ALA A 194 -20.71 7.18 6.37
CA ALA A 194 -21.31 5.88 6.00
C ALA A 194 -22.09 5.30 7.17
#